data_45b388dfcc5fb88c1a87261db7e63348
#
_entry.id   45b388dfcc5fb88c1a87261db7e63348
#
_cell.length_a   1.000
_cell.length_b   1.000
_cell.length_c   1.000
_cell.angle_alpha   90.00
_cell.angle_beta   90.00
_cell.angle_gamma   90.00
#
_symmetry.space_group_name_H-M   'P 1'
#
loop_
_entity.id
_entity.type
_entity.pdbx_description
1 polymer ?
#
loop_
_entity_poly.entity_id
_entity_poly.type
_entity_poly.pdbx_seq_one_letter_code
_entity_poly.pdbx_strand_id
1 'polypeptide(L)'
;MLNLDLSLFEITWYSVLDIVLVAFLIYQLYNLIRGTIAVNILIGMAVIYALYFVVKWSNMQLLTGILGYFKEVGIIIVVVVFQQEIRRFFLLVGKNASLQRNKAWWQYFFGRAQDEKNNYTRIKPIIDACKILKQTRTGALIVFAKYYDEQFYQNSCEVMDARISKRLLESIFQKTSPLHDGAVVIAENKIKSASCILPLTDKVDLPPQFGLRHRAGIGVTEANEATAIIVSEETGEISYAKQGKVKMNISFAELEKLLNKDF
;
A
#
# COMPACT_ATOMS: atom_id res chain seq x y z
N MET A 1 -8.24 53.09 -8.21
CA MET A 1 -8.74 52.75 -6.87
C MET A 1 -9.62 51.53 -7.04
N LEU A 2 -9.11 50.35 -6.75
CA LEU A 2 -9.91 49.13 -6.73
C LEU A 2 -10.62 49.11 -5.37
N ASN A 3 -11.90 49.46 -5.37
CA ASN A 3 -12.78 49.17 -4.24
C ASN A 3 -12.99 47.66 -4.21
N LEU A 4 -12.25 46.97 -3.36
CA LEU A 4 -12.56 45.64 -2.93
C LEU A 4 -13.82 45.73 -2.03
N ASP A 5 -14.98 45.47 -2.62
CA ASP A 5 -16.23 45.31 -1.87
C ASP A 5 -16.07 44.15 -0.86
N LEU A 6 -15.69 44.47 0.34
CA LEU A 6 -15.63 43.56 1.48
C LEU A 6 -17.02 43.07 1.94
N SER A 7 -18.09 43.52 1.31
CA SER A 7 -19.49 43.14 1.63
C SER A 7 -19.88 41.74 1.07
N LEU A 8 -19.01 41.07 0.30
CA LEU A 8 -19.29 39.74 -0.27
C LEU A 8 -18.94 38.59 0.69
N PHE A 9 -18.36 38.84 1.86
CA PHE A 9 -18.13 37.84 2.88
C PHE A 9 -19.20 37.93 3.98
N GLU A 10 -20.48 37.78 3.64
CA GLU A 10 -21.43 37.29 4.63
C GLU A 10 -20.97 35.87 4.97
N ILE A 11 -20.33 35.73 6.15
CA ILE A 11 -19.91 34.42 6.69
C ILE A 11 -21.20 33.68 7.08
N THR A 12 -21.84 33.13 6.07
CA THR A 12 -22.98 32.26 6.24
C THR A 12 -22.45 30.88 6.66
N TRP A 13 -23.19 30.14 7.45
CA TRP A 13 -22.86 28.77 7.83
C TRP A 13 -22.41 27.89 6.62
N TYR A 14 -23.00 28.12 5.47
CA TYR A 14 -22.61 27.46 4.20
C TYR A 14 -21.19 27.80 3.75
N SER A 15 -20.72 29.02 3.96
CA SER A 15 -19.35 29.44 3.60
C SER A 15 -18.30 28.75 4.47
N VAL A 16 -18.59 28.53 5.76
CA VAL A 16 -17.72 27.76 6.64
C VAL A 16 -17.66 26.30 6.21
N LEU A 17 -18.80 25.72 5.86
CA LEU A 17 -18.89 24.33 5.40
C LEU A 17 -18.16 24.14 4.05
N ASP A 18 -18.26 25.10 3.15
CA ASP A 18 -17.54 25.12 1.86
C ASP A 18 -16.02 25.15 2.07
N ILE A 19 -15.52 26.04 2.92
CA ILE A 19 -14.09 26.09 3.27
C ILE A 19 -13.60 24.79 3.87
N VAL A 20 -14.37 24.18 4.78
CA VAL A 20 -14.01 22.89 5.41
C VAL A 20 -13.98 21.76 4.37
N LEU A 21 -14.97 21.71 3.47
CA LEU A 21 -15.02 20.73 2.39
C LEU A 21 -13.83 20.89 1.42
N VAL A 22 -13.53 22.12 1.01
CA VAL A 22 -12.40 22.40 0.12
C VAL A 22 -11.08 22.05 0.82
N ALA A 23 -10.90 22.41 2.08
CA ALA A 23 -9.71 22.06 2.87
C ALA A 23 -9.56 20.53 2.99
N PHE A 24 -10.66 19.82 3.22
CA PHE A 24 -10.68 18.35 3.27
C PHE A 24 -10.30 17.73 1.92
N LEU A 25 -10.85 18.25 0.80
CA LEU A 25 -10.51 17.77 -0.55
C LEU A 25 -9.02 18.01 -0.85
N ILE A 26 -8.49 19.18 -0.52
CA ILE A 26 -7.06 19.50 -0.72
C ILE A 26 -6.19 18.59 0.14
N TYR A 27 -6.58 18.34 1.39
CA TYR A 27 -5.87 17.40 2.28
C TYR A 27 -5.86 15.98 1.74
N GLN A 28 -6.99 15.48 1.24
CA GLN A 28 -7.10 14.16 0.64
C GLN A 28 -6.24 14.05 -0.62
N LEU A 29 -6.25 15.08 -1.48
CA LEU A 29 -5.44 15.14 -2.69
C LEU A 29 -3.94 15.15 -2.34
N TYR A 30 -3.54 15.97 -1.36
CA TYR A 30 -2.16 16.00 -0.87
C TYR A 30 -1.69 14.64 -0.36
N ASN A 31 -2.54 13.96 0.43
CA ASN A 31 -2.19 12.66 1.01
C ASN A 31 -2.11 11.55 -0.06
N LEU A 32 -2.88 11.67 -1.15
CA LEU A 32 -2.84 10.76 -2.29
C LEU A 32 -1.53 10.90 -3.08
N ILE A 33 -1.05 12.14 -3.26
CA ILE A 33 0.12 12.46 -4.09
C ILE A 33 1.42 12.30 -3.29
N ARG A 34 1.38 12.48 -1.98
CA ARG A 34 2.55 12.42 -1.10
C ARG A 34 3.23 11.05 -1.18
N GLY A 35 4.54 11.06 -1.50
CA GLY A 35 5.37 9.85 -1.58
C GLY A 35 5.32 9.12 -2.93
N THR A 36 4.66 9.71 -3.94
CA THR A 36 4.68 9.19 -5.31
C THR A 36 5.72 9.92 -6.18
N ILE A 37 6.14 9.28 -7.26
CA ILE A 37 7.00 9.89 -8.30
C ILE A 37 6.32 11.13 -8.93
N ALA A 38 4.99 11.17 -8.89
CA ALA A 38 4.16 12.26 -9.39
C ALA A 38 4.51 13.63 -8.79
N VAL A 39 4.93 13.70 -7.53
CA VAL A 39 5.36 14.97 -6.88
C VAL A 39 6.57 15.56 -7.60
N ASN A 40 7.56 14.76 -7.94
CA ASN A 40 8.77 15.22 -8.62
C ASN A 40 8.45 15.74 -10.02
N ILE A 41 7.52 15.10 -10.72
CA ILE A 41 7.06 15.52 -12.05
C ILE A 41 6.28 16.83 -11.96
N LEU A 42 5.41 17.00 -10.96
CA LEU A 42 4.70 18.25 -10.70
C LEU A 42 5.66 19.42 -10.41
N ILE A 43 6.69 19.17 -9.59
CA ILE A 43 7.73 20.19 -9.30
C ILE A 43 8.47 20.56 -10.58
N GLY A 44 8.90 19.58 -11.39
CA GLY A 44 9.57 19.83 -12.67
C GLY A 44 8.70 20.67 -13.61
N MET A 45 7.41 20.37 -13.68
CA MET A 45 6.47 21.13 -14.50
C MET A 45 6.24 22.53 -13.96
N ALA A 46 6.11 22.71 -12.64
CA ALA A 46 5.99 24.03 -12.01
C ALA A 46 7.20 24.92 -12.33
N VAL A 47 8.41 24.35 -12.36
CA VAL A 47 9.64 25.07 -12.77
C VAL A 47 9.55 25.51 -14.21
N ILE A 48 9.08 24.66 -15.14
CA ILE A 48 8.92 25.03 -16.56
C ILE A 48 7.89 26.16 -16.71
N TYR A 49 6.77 26.09 -15.99
CA TYR A 49 5.76 27.17 -15.99
C TYR A 49 6.30 28.48 -15.41
N ALA A 50 7.04 28.41 -14.31
CA ALA A 50 7.68 29.59 -13.72
C ALA A 50 8.67 30.24 -14.71
N LEU A 51 9.48 29.40 -15.38
CA LEU A 51 10.41 29.88 -16.41
C LEU A 51 9.67 30.56 -17.58
N TYR A 52 8.56 29.97 -18.04
CA TYR A 52 7.71 30.55 -19.07
C TYR A 52 7.25 31.99 -18.69
N PHE A 53 6.79 32.18 -17.43
CA PHE A 53 6.35 33.49 -16.96
C PHE A 53 7.50 34.51 -16.92
N VAL A 54 8.69 34.10 -16.46
CA VAL A 54 9.88 34.97 -16.42
C VAL A 54 10.29 35.40 -17.82
N VAL A 55 10.34 34.45 -18.77
CA VAL A 55 10.72 34.72 -20.16
C VAL A 55 9.70 35.62 -20.86
N LYS A 56 8.41 35.41 -20.61
CA LYS A 56 7.33 36.24 -21.13
C LYS A 56 7.40 37.65 -20.60
N TRP A 57 7.72 37.84 -19.32
CA TRP A 57 7.90 39.16 -18.71
C TRP A 57 9.12 39.88 -19.27
N SER A 58 10.17 39.16 -19.65
CA SER A 58 11.39 39.69 -20.26
C SER A 58 11.23 39.99 -21.77
N ASN A 59 10.04 39.87 -22.37
CA ASN A 59 9.73 40.07 -23.79
C ASN A 59 10.61 39.27 -24.77
N MET A 60 11.11 38.12 -24.39
CA MET A 60 11.94 37.22 -25.21
C MET A 60 11.05 36.40 -26.16
N GLN A 61 10.73 36.89 -27.35
CA GLN A 61 9.74 36.32 -28.27
C GLN A 61 10.03 34.87 -28.69
N LEU A 62 11.28 34.57 -29.06
CA LEU A 62 11.66 33.22 -29.52
C LEU A 62 11.50 32.15 -28.40
N LEU A 63 12.03 32.46 -27.22
CA LEU A 63 11.92 31.55 -26.05
C LEU A 63 10.47 31.40 -25.56
N THR A 64 9.70 32.51 -25.59
CA THR A 64 8.26 32.45 -25.23
C THR A 64 7.49 31.58 -26.21
N GLY A 65 7.81 31.58 -27.49
CA GLY A 65 7.20 30.71 -28.49
C GLY A 65 7.50 29.23 -28.20
N ILE A 66 8.76 28.88 -27.99
CA ILE A 66 9.17 27.49 -27.70
C ILE A 66 8.55 27.01 -26.39
N LEU A 67 8.63 27.76 -25.31
CA LEU A 67 8.05 27.40 -24.03
C LEU A 67 6.52 27.38 -24.04
N GLY A 68 5.89 28.14 -24.94
CA GLY A 68 4.45 28.12 -25.17
C GLY A 68 3.94 26.74 -25.65
N TYR A 69 4.65 26.12 -26.58
CA TYR A 69 4.34 24.75 -27.02
C TYR A 69 4.47 23.72 -25.87
N PHE A 70 5.51 23.86 -25.04
CA PHE A 70 5.64 23.00 -23.85
C PHE A 70 4.49 23.19 -22.87
N LYS A 71 3.96 24.40 -22.72
CA LYS A 71 2.80 24.68 -21.88
C LYS A 71 1.55 23.96 -22.39
N GLU A 72 1.28 23.98 -23.69
CA GLU A 72 0.09 23.34 -24.29
C GLU A 72 0.19 21.81 -24.22
N VAL A 73 1.33 21.25 -24.56
CA VAL A 73 1.58 19.79 -24.48
C VAL A 73 1.68 19.32 -23.03
N GLY A 74 2.13 20.17 -22.12
CA GLY A 74 2.33 19.87 -20.71
C GLY A 74 1.07 19.35 -20.00
N ILE A 75 -0.11 19.88 -20.35
CA ILE A 75 -1.39 19.40 -19.79
C ILE A 75 -1.64 17.93 -20.17
N ILE A 76 -1.36 17.56 -21.42
CA ILE A 76 -1.53 16.19 -21.91
C ILE A 76 -0.54 15.27 -21.20
N ILE A 77 0.71 15.69 -21.03
CA ILE A 77 1.72 14.93 -20.28
C ILE A 77 1.28 14.69 -18.84
N VAL A 78 0.72 15.72 -18.16
CA VAL A 78 0.17 15.54 -16.81
C VAL A 78 -0.89 14.47 -16.78
N VAL A 79 -1.87 14.53 -17.67
CA VAL A 79 -2.97 13.55 -17.68
C VAL A 79 -2.45 12.13 -17.88
N VAL A 80 -1.48 11.93 -18.80
CA VAL A 80 -0.88 10.62 -19.06
C VAL A 80 -0.08 10.12 -17.86
N VAL A 81 0.71 10.99 -17.23
CA VAL A 81 1.52 10.63 -16.05
C VAL A 81 0.63 10.27 -14.86
N PHE A 82 -0.44 11.04 -14.64
CA PHE A 82 -1.38 10.80 -13.52
C PHE A 82 -2.46 9.77 -13.82
N GLN A 83 -2.43 9.11 -14.97
CA GLN A 83 -3.42 8.10 -15.34
C GLN A 83 -3.50 6.98 -14.30
N GLN A 84 -2.37 6.53 -13.73
CA GLN A 84 -2.34 5.48 -12.71
C GLN A 84 -2.92 5.95 -11.38
N GLU A 85 -2.60 7.19 -10.96
CA GLU A 85 -3.13 7.80 -9.74
C GLU A 85 -4.63 8.06 -9.83
N ILE A 86 -5.10 8.55 -10.97
CA ILE A 86 -6.53 8.77 -11.25
C ILE A 86 -7.27 7.43 -11.20
N ARG A 87 -6.75 6.38 -11.85
CA ARG A 87 -7.32 5.04 -11.78
C ARG A 87 -7.37 4.51 -10.35
N ARG A 88 -6.28 4.65 -9.59
CA ARG A 88 -6.19 4.25 -8.18
C ARG A 88 -7.20 5.00 -7.31
N PHE A 89 -7.36 6.30 -7.54
CA PHE A 89 -8.36 7.13 -6.85
C PHE A 89 -9.80 6.61 -7.09
N PHE A 90 -10.18 6.38 -8.36
CA PHE A 90 -11.51 5.86 -8.68
C PHE A 90 -11.75 4.46 -8.10
N LEU A 91 -10.74 3.61 -8.07
CA LEU A 91 -10.83 2.30 -7.42
C LEU A 91 -11.03 2.43 -5.90
N LEU A 92 -10.36 3.36 -5.24
CA LEU A 92 -10.53 3.62 -3.81
C LEU A 92 -11.93 4.19 -3.51
N VAL A 93 -12.42 5.13 -4.31
CA VAL A 93 -13.77 5.69 -4.19
C VAL A 93 -14.82 4.61 -4.45
N GLY A 94 -14.65 3.81 -5.52
CA GLY A 94 -15.56 2.72 -5.88
C GLY A 94 -15.59 1.58 -4.85
N LYS A 95 -14.43 1.20 -4.29
CA LYS A 95 -14.36 0.19 -3.20
C LYS A 95 -15.05 0.68 -1.92
N ASN A 96 -15.03 1.98 -1.65
CA ASN A 96 -15.76 2.56 -0.51
C ASN A 96 -17.28 2.65 -0.72
N ALA A 97 -17.75 2.64 -1.97
CA ALA A 97 -19.17 2.68 -2.31
C ALA A 97 -19.84 1.29 -2.32
N SER A 98 -19.08 0.19 -2.28
CA SER A 98 -19.67 -1.15 -2.20
C SER A 98 -20.28 -1.37 -0.81
N LEU A 99 -21.57 -1.70 -0.81
CA LEU A 99 -22.54 -1.86 0.29
C LEU A 99 -22.11 -2.82 1.45
N GLN A 100 -20.90 -3.34 1.43
CA GLN A 100 -20.37 -4.24 2.47
C GLN A 100 -19.94 -3.51 3.76
N ARG A 101 -19.90 -2.15 3.73
CA ARG A 101 -19.45 -1.30 4.87
C ARG A 101 -20.49 -1.06 5.94
N ASN A 102 -21.77 -1.35 5.68
CA ASN A 102 -22.81 -1.17 6.70
C ASN A 102 -22.76 -2.17 7.86
N LYS A 103 -22.08 -3.31 7.71
CA LYS A 103 -21.84 -4.25 8.84
C LYS A 103 -20.71 -3.81 9.77
N ALA A 104 -19.67 -3.16 9.23
CA ALA A 104 -18.51 -2.74 10.04
C ALA A 104 -18.82 -1.57 10.99
N TRP A 105 -19.72 -0.65 10.62
CA TRP A 105 -20.08 0.49 11.44
C TRP A 105 -20.89 0.09 12.69
N TRP A 106 -21.83 -0.85 12.55
CA TRP A 106 -22.60 -1.40 13.67
C TRP A 106 -21.76 -2.29 14.59
N GLN A 107 -20.78 -3.03 14.05
CA GLN A 107 -19.84 -3.85 14.84
C GLN A 107 -18.88 -2.99 15.67
N TYR A 108 -18.51 -1.80 15.19
CA TYR A 108 -17.63 -0.89 15.93
C TYR A 108 -18.28 -0.35 17.23
N PHE A 109 -19.60 -0.20 17.25
CA PHE A 109 -20.33 0.26 18.41
C PHE A 109 -20.71 -0.84 19.42
N PHE A 110 -20.91 -2.08 18.94
CA PHE A 110 -21.43 -3.17 19.78
C PHE A 110 -20.51 -4.40 19.90
N GLY A 111 -19.37 -4.47 19.22
CA GLY A 111 -18.62 -5.71 19.01
C GLY A 111 -17.26 -5.85 19.71
N ARG A 112 -16.87 -4.95 20.61
CA ARG A 112 -15.47 -4.91 21.10
C ARG A 112 -15.04 -6.07 22.02
N ALA A 113 -15.95 -6.89 22.49
CA ALA A 113 -15.65 -7.98 23.45
C ALA A 113 -15.51 -9.38 22.82
N GLN A 114 -15.88 -9.55 21.56
CA GLN A 114 -15.90 -10.89 20.91
C GLN A 114 -14.73 -11.12 19.93
N ASP A 115 -14.04 -10.05 19.52
CA ASP A 115 -12.99 -10.12 18.50
C ASP A 115 -11.65 -10.68 19.01
N GLU A 116 -11.28 -10.46 20.28
CA GLU A 116 -9.99 -10.92 20.81
C GLU A 116 -9.88 -12.45 20.85
N LYS A 117 -10.96 -13.18 21.24
CA LYS A 117 -10.94 -14.65 21.24
C LYS A 117 -10.92 -15.23 19.83
N ASN A 118 -11.54 -14.55 18.87
CA ASN A 118 -11.60 -15.01 17.49
C ASN A 118 -10.26 -14.80 16.76
N ASN A 119 -9.55 -13.71 17.02
CA ASN A 119 -8.24 -13.40 16.45
C ASN A 119 -7.17 -14.39 16.92
N TYR A 120 -7.13 -14.73 18.20
CA TYR A 120 -6.18 -15.70 18.74
C TYR A 120 -6.28 -17.06 18.05
N THR A 121 -7.50 -17.54 17.79
CA THR A 121 -7.74 -18.83 17.14
C THR A 121 -7.24 -18.85 15.68
N ARG A 122 -7.18 -17.70 15.03
CA ARG A 122 -6.72 -17.55 13.62
C ARG A 122 -5.22 -17.40 13.51
N ILE A 123 -4.61 -16.67 14.45
CA ILE A 123 -3.18 -16.33 14.45
C ILE A 123 -2.33 -17.51 14.96
N LYS A 124 -2.83 -18.28 15.92
CA LYS A 124 -2.13 -19.42 16.51
C LYS A 124 -1.60 -20.44 15.48
N PRO A 125 -2.37 -20.90 14.48
CA PRO A 125 -1.86 -21.82 13.46
C PRO A 125 -0.67 -21.25 12.67
N ILE A 126 -0.66 -19.93 12.44
CA ILE A 126 0.40 -19.24 11.70
C ILE A 126 1.67 -19.19 12.57
N ILE A 127 1.55 -18.80 13.83
CA ILE A 127 2.68 -18.77 14.77
C ILE A 127 3.27 -20.18 14.94
N ASP A 128 2.42 -21.18 15.09
CA ASP A 128 2.86 -22.57 15.26
C ASP A 128 3.55 -23.12 13.99
N ALA A 129 3.10 -22.71 12.80
CA ALA A 129 3.80 -23.00 11.55
C ALA A 129 5.17 -22.29 11.51
N CYS A 130 5.23 -21.00 11.84
CA CYS A 130 6.47 -20.23 11.89
C CYS A 130 7.50 -20.84 12.88
N LYS A 131 7.05 -21.43 14.00
CA LYS A 131 7.94 -22.13 14.94
C LYS A 131 8.64 -23.32 14.27
N ILE A 132 7.90 -24.14 13.54
CA ILE A 132 8.47 -25.31 12.84
C ILE A 132 9.37 -24.85 11.69
N LEU A 133 8.92 -23.90 10.87
CA LEU A 133 9.71 -23.37 9.76
C LEU A 133 11.04 -22.76 10.24
N LYS A 134 11.05 -22.07 11.39
CA LYS A 134 12.27 -21.59 12.05
C LYS A 134 13.17 -22.74 12.45
N GLN A 135 12.64 -23.78 13.13
CA GLN A 135 13.41 -24.94 13.60
C GLN A 135 14.04 -25.73 12.45
N THR A 136 13.29 -25.90 11.36
CA THR A 136 13.74 -26.64 10.17
C THR A 136 14.53 -25.78 9.19
N ARG A 137 14.73 -24.49 9.46
CA ARG A 137 15.34 -23.51 8.54
C ARG A 137 14.72 -23.60 7.16
N THR A 138 13.40 -23.59 7.14
CA THR A 138 12.62 -23.60 5.90
C THR A 138 12.20 -22.16 5.58
N GLY A 139 12.65 -21.65 4.44
CA GLY A 139 12.32 -20.31 3.98
C GLY A 139 10.82 -20.18 3.71
N ALA A 140 10.22 -19.08 4.21
CA ALA A 140 8.79 -18.83 4.00
C ALA A 140 8.53 -17.33 3.86
N LEU A 141 7.55 -16.98 3.04
CA LEU A 141 7.01 -15.65 2.90
C LEU A 141 5.49 -15.71 3.01
N ILE A 142 4.94 -15.16 4.10
CA ILE A 142 3.50 -15.12 4.37
C ILE A 142 3.05 -13.67 4.35
N VAL A 143 2.16 -13.32 3.44
CA VAL A 143 1.64 -11.97 3.23
C VAL A 143 0.21 -11.89 3.69
N PHE A 144 -0.09 -10.92 4.53
CA PHE A 144 -1.44 -10.57 4.96
C PHE A 144 -1.90 -9.37 4.17
N ALA A 145 -2.79 -9.59 3.22
CA ALA A 145 -3.37 -8.53 2.42
C ALA A 145 -4.68 -8.07 3.08
N LYS A 146 -4.79 -6.77 3.34
CA LYS A 146 -6.03 -6.18 3.87
C LYS A 146 -7.17 -6.28 2.85
N TYR A 147 -6.81 -6.16 1.56
CA TYR A 147 -7.71 -6.36 0.43
C TYR A 147 -7.05 -7.33 -0.54
N TYR A 148 -7.76 -8.38 -0.90
CA TYR A 148 -7.30 -9.32 -1.93
C TYR A 148 -7.65 -8.77 -3.31
N ASP A 149 -6.64 -8.29 -4.02
CA ASP A 149 -6.79 -7.86 -5.41
C ASP A 149 -6.50 -9.03 -6.33
N GLU A 150 -7.56 -9.65 -6.86
CA GLU A 150 -7.43 -10.78 -7.77
C GLU A 150 -6.54 -10.45 -8.98
N GLN A 151 -6.67 -9.25 -9.55
CA GLN A 151 -5.87 -8.86 -10.72
C GLN A 151 -4.37 -8.75 -10.40
N PHE A 152 -4.04 -8.35 -9.17
CA PHE A 152 -2.65 -8.25 -8.73
C PHE A 152 -2.02 -9.63 -8.46
N TYR A 153 -2.81 -10.56 -7.90
CA TYR A 153 -2.30 -11.84 -7.47
C TYR A 153 -2.54 -12.99 -8.48
N GLN A 154 -3.63 -12.98 -9.27
CA GLN A 154 -4.02 -14.10 -10.16
C GLN A 154 -2.98 -14.43 -11.24
N ASN A 155 -2.27 -13.45 -11.78
CA ASN A 155 -1.33 -13.68 -12.89
C ASN A 155 -0.03 -14.38 -12.46
N SER A 156 0.20 -14.53 -11.16
CA SER A 156 1.47 -15.02 -10.61
C SER A 156 1.32 -15.97 -9.43
N CYS A 157 0.10 -16.46 -9.16
CA CYS A 157 -0.20 -17.28 -7.98
C CYS A 157 -1.09 -18.47 -8.31
N GLU A 158 -0.94 -19.55 -7.52
CA GLU A 158 -1.92 -20.65 -7.48
C GLU A 158 -3.04 -20.31 -6.50
N VAL A 159 -4.29 -20.25 -6.99
CA VAL A 159 -5.47 -19.94 -6.18
C VAL A 159 -5.86 -21.13 -5.33
N MET A 160 -6.07 -20.92 -4.02
CA MET A 160 -6.35 -22.00 -3.06
C MET A 160 -7.69 -21.87 -2.34
N ASP A 161 -8.04 -20.69 -1.88
CA ASP A 161 -9.20 -20.36 -1.01
C ASP A 161 -9.39 -21.32 0.19
N ALA A 162 -8.30 -21.68 0.87
CA ALA A 162 -8.26 -22.68 1.91
C ALA A 162 -8.28 -22.09 3.33
N ARG A 163 -8.73 -22.86 4.32
CA ARG A 163 -8.65 -22.49 5.74
C ARG A 163 -7.20 -22.45 6.20
N ILE A 164 -6.86 -21.43 7.01
CA ILE A 164 -5.54 -21.32 7.62
C ILE A 164 -5.36 -22.48 8.60
N SER A 165 -4.33 -23.30 8.36
CA SER A 165 -3.93 -24.35 9.28
C SER A 165 -2.41 -24.50 9.30
N LYS A 166 -1.87 -24.88 10.46
CA LYS A 166 -0.45 -25.15 10.66
C LYS A 166 0.07 -26.15 9.61
N ARG A 167 -0.61 -27.30 9.48
CA ARG A 167 -0.20 -28.36 8.54
C ARG A 167 -0.18 -27.91 7.10
N LEU A 168 -1.16 -27.11 6.69
CA LEU A 168 -1.22 -26.60 5.31
C LEU A 168 -0.05 -25.65 5.02
N LEU A 169 0.27 -24.72 5.92
CA LEU A 169 1.41 -23.84 5.78
C LEU A 169 2.74 -24.60 5.74
N GLU A 170 2.91 -25.60 6.60
CA GLU A 170 4.08 -26.49 6.58
C GLU A 170 4.20 -27.24 5.24
N SER A 171 3.08 -27.78 4.72
CA SER A 171 3.06 -28.51 3.45
C SER A 171 3.36 -27.60 2.26
N ILE A 172 2.85 -26.36 2.27
CA ILE A 172 3.12 -25.40 1.20
C ILE A 172 4.62 -25.07 1.16
N PHE A 173 5.23 -24.74 2.29
CA PHE A 173 6.64 -24.30 2.34
C PHE A 173 7.65 -25.45 2.38
N GLN A 174 7.20 -26.71 2.39
CA GLN A 174 8.11 -27.84 2.31
C GLN A 174 8.93 -27.78 1.02
N LYS A 175 10.27 -27.94 1.10
CA LYS A 175 11.18 -27.78 -0.05
C LYS A 175 10.85 -28.64 -1.28
N THR A 176 10.19 -29.75 -1.09
CA THR A 176 9.74 -30.65 -2.16
C THR A 176 8.37 -30.30 -2.73
N SER A 177 7.64 -29.36 -2.11
CA SER A 177 6.34 -28.93 -2.60
C SER A 177 6.50 -28.03 -3.82
N PRO A 178 5.70 -28.20 -4.87
CA PRO A 178 5.70 -27.27 -6.01
C PRO A 178 5.22 -25.85 -5.62
N LEU A 179 4.58 -25.70 -4.46
CA LEU A 179 4.01 -24.44 -3.97
C LEU A 179 4.98 -23.63 -3.10
N HIS A 180 6.19 -24.15 -2.80
CA HIS A 180 7.10 -23.52 -1.84
C HIS A 180 7.82 -22.27 -2.39
N ASP A 181 7.93 -22.17 -3.71
CA ASP A 181 8.59 -21.03 -4.36
C ASP A 181 7.60 -19.89 -4.54
N GLY A 182 7.83 -18.83 -3.77
CA GLY A 182 6.95 -17.67 -3.74
C GLY A 182 6.33 -17.40 -2.35
N ALA A 183 5.30 -16.57 -2.36
CA ALA A 183 4.57 -16.18 -1.15
C ALA A 183 3.25 -16.91 -1.00
N VAL A 184 2.83 -17.06 0.25
CA VAL A 184 1.44 -17.38 0.60
C VAL A 184 0.72 -16.08 0.91
N VAL A 185 -0.43 -15.86 0.27
CA VAL A 185 -1.26 -14.68 0.51
C VAL A 185 -2.47 -15.08 1.35
N ILE A 186 -2.61 -14.42 2.50
CA ILE A 186 -3.72 -14.56 3.43
C ILE A 186 -4.57 -13.29 3.36
N ALA A 187 -5.85 -13.47 3.11
CA ALA A 187 -6.84 -12.42 3.16
C ALA A 187 -8.20 -13.01 3.58
N GLU A 188 -9.08 -12.19 4.14
CA GLU A 188 -10.42 -12.62 4.56
C GLU A 188 -10.41 -13.88 5.41
N ASN A 189 -9.40 -14.05 6.26
CA ASN A 189 -9.19 -15.22 7.15
C ASN A 189 -8.99 -16.57 6.43
N LYS A 190 -8.53 -16.52 5.18
CA LYS A 190 -8.21 -17.70 4.38
C LYS A 190 -6.85 -17.55 3.70
N ILE A 191 -6.23 -18.68 3.39
CA ILE A 191 -5.15 -18.73 2.41
C ILE A 191 -5.80 -18.59 1.04
N LYS A 192 -5.66 -17.41 0.42
CA LYS A 192 -6.23 -17.14 -0.90
C LYS A 192 -5.39 -17.74 -2.00
N SER A 193 -4.07 -17.64 -1.89
CA SER A 193 -3.14 -18.09 -2.92
C SER A 193 -1.81 -18.53 -2.32
N ALA A 194 -1.09 -19.37 -3.06
CA ALA A 194 0.28 -19.79 -2.77
C ALA A 194 1.16 -19.65 -4.01
N SER A 195 2.47 -19.86 -3.85
CA SER A 195 3.47 -19.73 -4.93
C SER A 195 3.41 -18.37 -5.65
N CYS A 196 3.09 -17.29 -4.92
CA CYS A 196 2.92 -15.98 -5.50
C CYS A 196 4.26 -15.30 -5.77
N ILE A 197 4.49 -14.87 -7.00
CA ILE A 197 5.62 -14.01 -7.37
C ILE A 197 5.22 -12.57 -7.05
N LEU A 198 5.96 -11.94 -6.15
CA LEU A 198 5.68 -10.59 -5.67
C LEU A 198 6.75 -9.60 -6.15
N PRO A 199 6.39 -8.31 -6.27
CA PRO A 199 7.36 -7.28 -6.65
C PRO A 199 8.47 -7.19 -5.60
N LEU A 200 9.70 -7.05 -6.08
CA LEU A 200 10.86 -6.81 -5.22
C LEU A 200 10.97 -5.31 -4.93
N THR A 201 11.50 -4.96 -3.76
CA THR A 201 11.81 -3.56 -3.46
C THR A 201 13.05 -3.11 -4.23
N ASP A 202 13.02 -1.85 -4.69
CA ASP A 202 14.14 -1.18 -5.36
C ASP A 202 15.15 -0.55 -4.36
N LYS A 203 14.94 -0.69 -3.05
CA LYS A 203 15.84 -0.16 -2.04
C LYS A 203 17.23 -0.78 -2.13
N VAL A 204 18.24 0.08 -2.24
CA VAL A 204 19.66 -0.32 -2.32
C VAL A 204 20.27 -0.58 -0.94
N ASP A 205 19.84 0.20 0.06
CA ASP A 205 20.39 0.17 1.43
C ASP A 205 19.73 -0.91 2.29
N LEU A 206 19.75 -2.17 1.82
CA LEU A 206 19.25 -3.30 2.59
C LEU A 206 20.41 -4.12 3.16
N PRO A 207 20.24 -4.70 4.37
CA PRO A 207 21.24 -5.60 4.94
C PRO A 207 21.62 -6.71 3.97
N PRO A 208 22.92 -7.07 3.84
CA PRO A 208 23.41 -8.06 2.87
C PRO A 208 22.81 -9.46 3.07
N GLN A 209 22.33 -9.78 4.26
CA GLN A 209 21.66 -11.04 4.58
C GLN A 209 20.22 -11.15 4.03
N PHE A 210 19.70 -10.10 3.39
CA PHE A 210 18.36 -10.12 2.80
C PHE A 210 18.35 -10.82 1.45
N GLY A 211 17.82 -12.05 1.42
CA GLY A 211 17.55 -12.78 0.20
C GLY A 211 16.26 -12.30 -0.51
N LEU A 212 15.91 -13.00 -1.58
CA LEU A 212 14.76 -12.65 -2.44
C LEU A 212 13.44 -12.57 -1.67
N ARG A 213 13.20 -13.47 -0.70
CA ARG A 213 11.97 -13.44 0.13
C ARG A 213 11.88 -12.18 1.00
N HIS A 214 12.99 -11.68 1.51
CA HIS A 214 13.00 -10.42 2.25
C HIS A 214 12.68 -9.24 1.32
N ARG A 215 13.31 -9.18 0.15
CA ARG A 215 13.07 -8.14 -0.85
C ARG A 215 11.63 -8.15 -1.36
N ALA A 216 11.06 -9.33 -1.59
CA ALA A 216 9.67 -9.48 -1.98
C ALA A 216 8.69 -9.06 -0.87
N GLY A 217 8.97 -9.46 0.38
CA GLY A 217 8.17 -9.05 1.54
C GLY A 217 8.17 -7.54 1.77
N ILE A 218 9.31 -6.86 1.56
CA ILE A 218 9.40 -5.41 1.60
C ILE A 218 8.60 -4.81 0.44
N GLY A 219 8.86 -5.24 -0.79
CA GLY A 219 8.25 -4.70 -2.01
C GLY A 219 6.72 -4.78 -2.00
N VAL A 220 6.15 -5.90 -1.57
CA VAL A 220 4.69 -6.02 -1.48
C VAL A 220 4.09 -5.08 -0.44
N THR A 221 4.81 -4.83 0.68
CA THR A 221 4.33 -3.91 1.73
C THR A 221 4.54 -2.42 1.38
N GLU A 222 5.36 -2.12 0.37
CA GLU A 222 5.48 -0.78 -0.24
C GLU A 222 4.36 -0.52 -1.22
N ALA A 223 4.03 -1.53 -2.05
CA ALA A 223 3.05 -1.39 -3.11
C ALA A 223 1.60 -1.47 -2.62
N ASN A 224 1.34 -2.17 -1.51
CA ASN A 224 -0.01 -2.46 -1.02
C ASN A 224 -0.15 -2.26 0.49
N GLU A 225 -1.39 -2.10 0.96
CA GLU A 225 -1.72 -2.19 2.38
C GLU A 225 -1.64 -3.66 2.84
N ALA A 226 -0.41 -4.15 2.96
CA ALA A 226 -0.11 -5.50 3.38
C ALA A 226 0.93 -5.51 4.49
N THR A 227 0.99 -6.64 5.21
CA THR A 227 2.08 -6.97 6.12
C THR A 227 2.67 -8.31 5.71
N ALA A 228 3.95 -8.55 5.98
CA ALA A 228 4.60 -9.79 5.60
C ALA A 228 5.42 -10.37 6.75
N ILE A 229 5.33 -11.69 6.91
CA ILE A 229 6.24 -12.48 7.76
C ILE A 229 7.22 -13.18 6.84
N ILE A 230 8.49 -13.06 7.14
CA ILE A 230 9.57 -13.71 6.41
C ILE A 230 10.33 -14.63 7.37
N VAL A 231 10.50 -15.90 7.00
CA VAL A 231 11.38 -16.84 7.69
C VAL A 231 12.59 -17.08 6.81
N SER A 232 13.77 -16.80 7.34
CA SER A 232 15.04 -17.01 6.63
C SER A 232 15.37 -18.50 6.52
N GLU A 233 15.71 -18.96 5.33
CA GLU A 233 16.19 -20.33 5.13
C GLU A 233 17.64 -20.54 5.58
N GLU A 234 18.43 -19.46 5.70
CA GLU A 234 19.81 -19.53 6.14
C GLU A 234 19.93 -19.54 7.66
N THR A 235 19.27 -18.57 8.32
CA THR A 235 19.39 -18.37 9.76
C THR A 235 18.23 -18.94 10.56
N GLY A 236 17.05 -19.13 9.93
CA GLY A 236 15.80 -19.42 10.60
C GLY A 236 15.20 -18.21 11.32
N GLU A 237 15.79 -17.03 11.20
CA GLU A 237 15.25 -15.83 11.85
C GLU A 237 13.93 -15.40 11.23
N ILE A 238 13.07 -14.83 12.07
CA ILE A 238 11.76 -14.32 11.65
C ILE A 238 11.85 -12.81 11.56
N SER A 239 11.46 -12.29 10.41
CA SER A 239 11.34 -10.85 10.15
C SER A 239 9.89 -10.49 9.85
N TYR A 240 9.49 -9.28 10.22
CA TYR A 240 8.18 -8.72 9.98
C TYR A 240 8.30 -7.43 9.18
N ALA A 241 7.63 -7.38 8.04
CA ALA A 241 7.62 -6.20 7.16
C ALA A 241 6.25 -5.53 7.15
N LYS A 242 6.26 -4.19 7.22
CA LYS A 242 5.07 -3.35 7.10
C LYS A 242 5.45 -1.98 6.55
N GLN A 243 4.71 -1.48 5.55
CA GLN A 243 4.93 -0.17 4.93
C GLN A 243 6.39 0.04 4.49
N GLY A 244 7.00 -0.99 3.91
CA GLY A 244 8.39 -0.94 3.44
C GLY A 244 9.45 -0.90 4.54
N LYS A 245 9.08 -1.08 5.81
CA LYS A 245 10.00 -1.17 6.97
C LYS A 245 10.03 -2.59 7.47
N VAL A 246 11.22 -3.08 7.84
CA VAL A 246 11.41 -4.44 8.36
C VAL A 246 11.93 -4.40 9.79
N LYS A 247 11.33 -5.22 10.64
CA LYS A 247 11.86 -5.60 11.95
C LYS A 247 12.44 -7.00 11.84
N MET A 248 13.71 -7.13 12.17
CA MET A 248 14.45 -8.40 12.10
C MET A 248 14.40 -9.12 13.43
N ASN A 249 14.61 -10.43 13.37
CA ASN A 249 14.81 -11.32 14.52
C ASN A 249 13.77 -11.09 15.64
N ILE A 250 12.48 -11.03 15.25
CA ILE A 250 11.40 -10.84 16.21
C ILE A 250 11.11 -12.13 17.00
N SER A 251 10.80 -11.97 18.28
CA SER A 251 10.34 -13.08 19.12
C SER A 251 8.91 -13.51 18.77
N PHE A 252 8.55 -14.75 19.11
CA PHE A 252 7.17 -15.21 18.87
C PHE A 252 6.13 -14.41 19.65
N ALA A 253 6.47 -13.94 20.85
CA ALA A 253 5.57 -13.06 21.62
C ALA A 253 5.37 -11.69 20.93
N GLU A 254 6.43 -11.14 20.33
CA GLU A 254 6.33 -9.91 19.56
C GLU A 254 5.57 -10.12 18.26
N LEU A 255 5.81 -11.24 17.55
CA LEU A 255 5.07 -11.62 16.35
C LEU A 255 3.56 -11.72 16.64
N GLU A 256 3.20 -12.40 17.74
CA GLU A 256 1.80 -12.52 18.17
C GLU A 256 1.16 -11.15 18.44
N LYS A 257 1.88 -10.26 19.12
CA LYS A 257 1.42 -8.89 19.40
C LYS A 257 1.21 -8.08 18.12
N LEU A 258 2.14 -8.19 17.15
CA LEU A 258 2.05 -7.50 15.87
C LEU A 258 0.87 -8.02 15.03
N LEU A 259 0.71 -9.35 14.97
CA LEU A 259 -0.39 -9.95 14.23
C LEU A 259 -1.76 -9.62 14.85
N ASN A 260 -1.88 -9.65 16.18
CA ASN A 260 -3.13 -9.25 16.86
C ASN A 260 -3.51 -7.79 16.60
N LYS A 261 -2.52 -6.93 16.34
CA LYS A 261 -2.75 -5.53 16.04
C LYS A 261 -3.14 -5.28 14.59
N ASP A 262 -2.57 -6.07 13.67
CA ASP A 262 -2.58 -5.76 12.25
C ASP A 262 -3.47 -6.72 11.43
N PHE A 263 -3.94 -7.82 12.05
CA PHE A 263 -4.81 -8.87 11.49
C PHE A 263 -6.13 -9.00 12.25
#